data_9a3cafafa1f8a8fd5c2cd65f525e92b8
#
_entry.id   9a3cafafa1f8a8fd5c2cd65f525e92b8
#
_cell.length_a   1.000
_cell.length_b   1.000
_cell.length_c   1.000
_cell.angle_alpha   90.00
_cell.angle_beta   90.00
_cell.angle_gamma   90.00
#
_symmetry.space_group_name_H-M   'P 1'
#
loop_
_entity.id
_entity.type
_entity.pdbx_description
1 polymer ?
#
loop_
_entity_poly.entity_id
_entity_poly.type
_entity_poly.pdbx_seq_one_letter_code
_entity_poly.pdbx_strand_id
1 'polypeptide(L)'
;VPEPVAAKARLSARAALDKRAQSLQLLDLAGLSGIADYFVLCTGASTTHVETIAAAIEAALKAEGYRALHREGVAASGWILLDYGDVVVHVFLPETRAFYALDRLWGDAPEVSIEA
;
A
#
# COMPACT_ATOMS: atom_id res chain seq x y z
N VAL A 1 -3.34 10.45 14.45
CA VAL A 1 -4.14 9.91 13.33
C VAL A 1 -5.34 9.16 13.90
N PRO A 2 -6.54 9.38 13.36
CA PRO A 2 -7.74 8.65 13.84
C PRO A 2 -7.59 7.14 13.71
N GLU A 3 -8.11 6.42 14.67
CA GLU A 3 -8.04 4.95 14.67
C GLU A 3 -8.60 4.29 13.41
N PRO A 4 -9.73 4.76 12.82
CA PRO A 4 -10.21 4.15 11.58
C PRO A 4 -9.21 4.23 10.42
N VAL A 5 -8.40 5.29 10.36
CA VAL A 5 -7.37 5.45 9.32
C VAL A 5 -6.25 4.45 9.55
N ALA A 6 -5.78 4.34 10.80
CA ALA A 6 -4.74 3.37 11.14
C ALA A 6 -5.20 1.93 10.91
N ALA A 7 -6.45 1.64 11.26
CA ALA A 7 -7.03 0.31 11.03
C ALA A 7 -7.08 -0.03 9.55
N LYS A 8 -7.45 0.94 8.71
CA LYS A 8 -7.50 0.78 7.26
C LYS A 8 -6.11 0.44 6.70
N ALA A 9 -5.07 1.15 7.18
CA ALA A 9 -3.70 0.90 6.75
C ALA A 9 -3.24 -0.51 7.16
N ARG A 10 -3.53 -0.92 8.40
CA ARG A 10 -3.16 -2.26 8.89
C ARG A 10 -3.89 -3.34 8.12
N LEU A 11 -5.16 -3.14 7.82
CA LEU A 11 -5.95 -4.10 7.07
C LEU A 11 -5.37 -4.30 5.66
N SER A 12 -4.97 -3.20 5.02
CA SER A 12 -4.28 -3.25 3.72
C SER A 12 -3.01 -4.08 3.81
N ALA A 13 -2.19 -3.83 4.84
CA ALA A 13 -0.93 -4.53 5.04
C ALA A 13 -1.16 -6.02 5.26
N ARG A 14 -2.14 -6.39 6.07
CA ARG A 14 -2.45 -7.79 6.33
C ARG A 14 -2.93 -8.52 5.08
N ALA A 15 -3.79 -7.87 4.29
CA ALA A 15 -4.26 -8.46 3.05
C ALA A 15 -3.11 -8.72 2.09
N ALA A 16 -2.15 -7.79 2.03
CA ALA A 16 -0.95 -7.96 1.22
C ALA A 16 -0.12 -9.16 1.70
N LEU A 17 0.09 -9.26 3.01
CA LEU A 17 0.84 -10.38 3.59
C LEU A 17 0.16 -11.72 3.35
N ASP A 18 -1.16 -11.76 3.38
CA ASP A 18 -1.92 -12.99 3.11
C ASP A 18 -1.65 -13.51 1.69
N LYS A 19 -1.27 -12.63 0.78
CA LYS A 19 -0.90 -12.98 -0.59
C LYS A 19 0.61 -12.99 -0.80
N ARG A 20 1.37 -13.06 0.30
CA ARG A 20 2.83 -13.19 0.29
C ARG A 20 3.54 -12.02 -0.37
N ALA A 21 3.01 -10.81 -0.18
CA ALA A 21 3.69 -9.61 -0.65
C ALA A 21 5.05 -9.50 0.02
N GLN A 22 6.03 -9.03 -0.74
CA GLN A 22 7.40 -8.88 -0.28
C GLN A 22 7.70 -7.44 0.09
N SER A 23 8.69 -7.23 0.94
CA SER A 23 9.21 -5.91 1.30
C SER A 23 8.09 -4.94 1.69
N LEU A 24 7.19 -5.41 2.52
CA LEU A 24 6.05 -4.62 2.97
C LEU A 24 6.52 -3.54 3.94
N GLN A 25 6.11 -2.30 3.67
CA GLN A 25 6.38 -1.18 4.55
C GLN A 25 5.09 -0.38 4.75
N LEU A 26 4.85 0.02 5.98
CA LEU A 26 3.75 0.90 6.35
C LEU A 26 4.36 2.18 6.90
N LEU A 27 4.24 3.27 6.15
CA LEU A 27 4.87 4.54 6.51
C LEU A 27 3.84 5.52 7.04
N ASP A 28 4.15 6.14 8.17
CA ASP A 28 3.33 7.18 8.79
C ASP A 28 3.77 8.53 8.22
N LEU A 29 2.90 9.15 7.43
CA LEU A 29 3.18 10.43 6.78
C LEU A 29 2.45 11.60 7.41
N ALA A 30 1.72 11.36 8.49
CA ALA A 30 0.83 12.39 9.07
C ALA A 30 1.54 13.69 9.41
N GLY A 31 2.81 13.64 9.81
CA GLY A 31 3.58 14.83 10.15
C GLY A 31 4.44 15.36 9.02
N LEU A 32 4.47 14.70 7.86
CA LEU A 32 5.43 14.98 6.81
C LEU A 32 4.81 15.36 5.47
N SER A 33 3.54 15.10 5.28
CA SER A 33 2.91 15.26 3.98
C SER A 33 1.45 15.69 4.15
N GLY A 34 0.97 16.52 3.24
CA GLY A 34 -0.45 16.83 3.14
C GLY A 34 -1.19 15.91 2.17
N ILE A 35 -0.50 14.91 1.61
CA ILE A 35 -1.06 14.02 0.59
C ILE A 35 -1.88 12.89 1.21
N ALA A 36 -1.32 12.25 2.23
CA ALA A 36 -1.97 11.11 2.88
C ALA A 36 -1.44 10.97 4.31
N ASP A 37 -2.15 10.20 5.13
CA ASP A 37 -1.68 9.89 6.48
C ASP A 37 -0.75 8.67 6.49
N TYR A 38 -1.00 7.71 5.60
CA TYR A 38 -0.17 6.50 5.50
C TYR A 38 0.08 6.11 4.06
N PHE A 39 1.28 5.62 3.80
CA PHE A 39 1.59 4.86 2.59
C PHE A 39 1.79 3.40 2.96
N VAL A 40 1.22 2.51 2.18
CA VAL A 40 1.49 1.07 2.28
C VAL A 40 2.24 0.69 1.01
N LEU A 41 3.48 0.23 1.15
CA LEU A 41 4.33 -0.13 0.02
C LEU A 41 4.60 -1.62 0.07
N CYS A 42 4.41 -2.32 -1.03
CA CYS A 42 4.73 -3.73 -1.10
C CYS A 42 5.09 -4.15 -2.52
N THR A 43 5.64 -5.35 -2.65
CA THR A 43 6.19 -5.83 -3.89
C THR A 43 5.61 -7.21 -4.21
N GLY A 44 5.23 -7.41 -5.46
CA GLY A 44 4.84 -8.70 -5.99
C GLY A 44 5.93 -9.25 -6.90
N ALA A 45 6.10 -10.56 -6.90
CA ALA A 45 7.19 -11.22 -7.65
C ALA A 45 6.95 -11.24 -9.16
N SER A 46 5.70 -11.07 -9.59
CA SER A 46 5.30 -11.11 -11.00
C SER A 46 4.10 -10.19 -11.21
N THR A 47 3.75 -9.94 -12.47
CA THR A 47 2.56 -9.13 -12.77
C THR A 47 1.29 -9.78 -12.22
N THR A 48 1.16 -11.09 -12.31
CA THR A 48 0.03 -11.81 -11.71
C THR A 48 0.00 -11.64 -10.21
N HIS A 49 1.16 -11.71 -9.55
CA HIS A 49 1.26 -11.54 -8.11
C HIS A 49 0.86 -10.12 -7.69
N VAL A 50 1.34 -9.11 -8.43
CA VAL A 50 0.98 -7.70 -8.19
C VAL A 50 -0.54 -7.52 -8.26
N GLU A 51 -1.19 -8.08 -9.29
CA GLU A 51 -2.64 -7.97 -9.42
C GLU A 51 -3.35 -8.72 -8.30
N THR A 52 -2.87 -9.89 -7.93
CA THR A 52 -3.44 -10.69 -6.84
C THR A 52 -3.40 -9.93 -5.53
N ILE A 53 -2.26 -9.28 -5.23
CA ILE A 53 -2.10 -8.49 -4.01
C ILE A 53 -3.08 -7.30 -4.03
N ALA A 54 -3.12 -6.56 -5.12
CA ALA A 54 -4.02 -5.41 -5.24
C ALA A 54 -5.48 -5.81 -5.06
N ALA A 55 -5.89 -6.90 -5.72
CA ALA A 55 -7.26 -7.38 -5.62
C ALA A 55 -7.62 -7.81 -4.20
N ALA A 56 -6.69 -8.45 -3.50
CA ALA A 56 -6.90 -8.87 -2.11
C ALA A 56 -7.08 -7.67 -1.18
N ILE A 57 -6.27 -6.63 -1.38
CA ILE A 57 -6.38 -5.41 -0.59
C ILE A 57 -7.74 -4.74 -0.84
N GLU A 58 -8.12 -4.60 -2.10
CA GLU A 58 -9.41 -4.02 -2.45
C GLU A 58 -10.58 -4.79 -1.83
N ALA A 59 -10.53 -6.12 -1.89
CA ALA A 59 -11.58 -6.96 -1.34
C ALA A 59 -11.67 -6.84 0.18
N ALA A 60 -10.52 -6.82 0.86
CA ALA A 60 -10.49 -6.71 2.31
C ALA A 60 -11.05 -5.36 2.78
N LEU A 61 -10.69 -4.28 2.11
CA LEU A 61 -11.17 -2.96 2.48
C LEU A 61 -12.64 -2.79 2.13
N LYS A 62 -13.08 -3.34 1.01
CA LYS A 62 -14.48 -3.28 0.62
C LYS A 62 -15.36 -4.01 1.62
N ALA A 63 -14.90 -5.13 2.15
CA ALA A 63 -15.63 -5.89 3.17
C ALA A 63 -15.88 -5.06 4.42
N GLU A 64 -15.03 -4.09 4.71
CA GLU A 64 -15.16 -3.17 5.84
C GLU A 64 -15.81 -1.84 5.45
N GLY A 65 -16.34 -1.75 4.24
CA GLY A 65 -17.05 -0.56 3.79
C GLY A 65 -16.20 0.51 3.14
N TYR A 66 -14.92 0.23 2.88
CA TYR A 66 -14.02 1.21 2.26
C TYR A 66 -13.86 0.93 0.78
N ARG A 67 -14.00 1.98 -0.04
CA ARG A 67 -13.80 1.88 -1.48
C ARG A 67 -12.69 2.83 -1.90
N ALA A 68 -11.87 2.39 -2.84
CA ALA A 68 -10.83 3.24 -3.39
C ALA A 68 -11.47 4.42 -4.12
N LEU A 69 -10.94 5.62 -3.87
CA LEU A 69 -11.33 6.82 -4.60
C LEU A 69 -10.79 6.76 -6.02
N HIS A 70 -9.57 6.25 -6.16
CA HIS A 70 -8.91 6.07 -7.45
C HIS A 70 -8.12 4.78 -7.44
N ARG A 71 -8.11 4.10 -8.57
CA ARG A 71 -7.19 3.02 -8.83
C ARG A 71 -6.44 3.40 -10.10
N GLU A 72 -5.12 3.47 -10.02
CA GLU A 72 -4.28 3.87 -11.14
C GLU A 72 -3.25 2.80 -11.45
N GLY A 73 -2.88 2.71 -12.72
CA GLY A 73 -1.90 1.76 -13.18
C GLY A 73 -2.49 0.38 -13.39
N VAL A 74 -1.70 -0.46 -14.03
CA VAL A 74 -2.04 -1.86 -14.27
C VAL A 74 -0.82 -2.72 -13.93
N ALA A 75 -1.06 -3.99 -13.63
CA ALA A 75 0.03 -4.89 -13.25
C ALA A 75 1.15 -4.94 -14.29
N ALA A 76 0.79 -4.86 -15.58
CA ALA A 76 1.78 -4.88 -16.67
C ALA A 76 2.74 -3.70 -16.63
N SER A 77 2.35 -2.56 -16.06
CA SER A 77 3.23 -1.40 -15.90
C SER A 77 4.16 -1.53 -14.71
N GLY A 78 3.93 -2.52 -13.87
CA GLY A 78 4.74 -2.76 -12.68
C GLY A 78 4.36 -1.94 -11.46
N TRP A 79 3.25 -1.21 -11.52
CA TRP A 79 2.83 -0.35 -10.41
C TRP A 79 1.31 -0.20 -10.43
N ILE A 80 0.67 -0.62 -9.35
CA ILE A 80 -0.74 -0.35 -9.10
C ILE A 80 -0.84 0.53 -7.88
N LEU A 81 -1.60 1.61 -7.98
CA LEU A 81 -1.84 2.54 -6.88
C LEU A 81 -3.33 2.47 -6.51
N LEU A 82 -3.59 2.27 -5.22
CA LEU A 82 -4.95 2.28 -4.67
C LEU A 82 -5.05 3.46 -3.71
N ASP A 83 -5.82 4.46 -4.10
CA ASP A 83 -5.94 5.71 -3.34
C ASP A 83 -7.25 5.71 -2.55
N TYR A 84 -7.13 5.66 -1.22
CA TYR A 84 -8.26 5.73 -0.30
C TYR A 84 -8.35 7.10 0.38
N GLY A 85 -7.61 8.09 -0.13
CA GLY A 85 -7.58 9.44 0.39
C GLY A 85 -6.57 9.60 1.52
N ASP A 86 -6.85 9.02 2.66
CA ASP A 86 -5.98 9.06 3.83
C ASP A 86 -4.92 7.96 3.83
N VAL A 87 -5.16 6.88 3.10
CA VAL A 87 -4.22 5.77 2.94
C VAL A 87 -4.03 5.52 1.45
N VAL A 88 -2.79 5.50 1.01
CA VAL A 88 -2.46 5.18 -0.38
C VAL A 88 -1.61 3.92 -0.41
N VAL A 89 -2.08 2.93 -1.14
CA VAL A 89 -1.40 1.64 -1.27
C VAL A 89 -0.66 1.60 -2.60
N HIS A 90 0.60 1.20 -2.55
CA HIS A 90 1.44 1.04 -3.75
C HIS A 90 1.89 -0.41 -3.84
N VAL A 91 1.56 -1.07 -4.94
CA VAL A 91 1.98 -2.44 -5.20
C VAL A 91 2.87 -2.42 -6.43
N PHE A 92 4.12 -2.87 -6.29
CA PHE A 92 5.15 -2.77 -7.32
C PHE A 92 5.70 -4.12 -7.74
N LEU A 93 6.21 -4.17 -8.97
CA LEU A 93 7.24 -5.16 -9.31
C LEU A 93 8.57 -4.67 -8.70
N PRO A 94 9.51 -5.59 -8.40
CA PRO A 94 10.77 -5.20 -7.76
C PRO A 94 11.55 -4.11 -8.51
N GLU A 95 11.67 -4.23 -9.81
CA GLU A 95 12.41 -3.28 -10.63
C GLU A 95 11.74 -1.90 -10.66
N THR A 96 10.42 -1.85 -10.65
CA THR A 96 9.69 -0.59 -10.64
C THR A 96 9.87 0.13 -9.31
N ARG A 97 9.80 -0.63 -8.22
CA ARG A 97 10.02 -0.07 -6.88
C ARG A 97 11.41 0.51 -6.75
N ALA A 98 12.41 -0.21 -7.25
CA ALA A 98 13.80 0.27 -7.22
C ALA A 98 13.96 1.54 -8.05
N PHE A 99 13.29 1.62 -9.19
CA PHE A 99 13.39 2.77 -10.09
C PHE A 99 12.81 4.04 -9.45
N TYR A 100 11.61 3.94 -8.86
CA TYR A 100 10.95 5.11 -8.27
C TYR A 100 11.43 5.41 -6.86
N ALA A 101 11.85 4.39 -6.12
CA ALA A 101 12.44 4.52 -4.78
C ALA A 101 11.61 5.38 -3.82
N LEU A 102 10.28 5.15 -3.77
CA LEU A 102 9.39 5.93 -2.91
C LEU A 102 9.75 5.79 -1.43
N ASP A 103 10.19 4.61 -1.03
CA ASP A 103 10.63 4.36 0.34
C ASP A 103 11.86 5.19 0.71
N ARG A 104 12.70 5.51 -0.27
CA ARG A 104 13.85 6.40 -0.07
C ARG A 104 13.41 7.86 -0.07
N LEU A 105 12.46 8.22 -0.93
CA LEU A 105 11.92 9.57 -1.01
C LEU A 105 11.26 9.96 0.33
N TRP A 106 10.59 9.01 0.97
CA TRP A 106 9.95 9.22 2.27
C TRP A 106 10.76 8.60 3.41
N GLY A 107 12.09 8.59 3.28
CA GLY A 107 12.98 7.94 4.25
C GLY A 107 12.87 8.49 5.67
N ASP A 108 12.40 9.73 5.82
CA ASP A 108 12.21 10.33 7.14
C ASP A 108 10.89 9.91 7.81
N ALA A 109 10.01 9.25 7.07
CA ALA A 109 8.72 8.82 7.61
C ALA A 109 8.93 7.65 8.56
N PRO A 110 8.32 7.68 9.76
CA PRO A 110 8.40 6.54 10.66
C PRO A 110 7.75 5.31 10.02
N GLU A 111 8.42 4.18 10.14
CA GLU A 111 7.86 2.92 9.70
C GLU A 111 7.05 2.33 10.85
N VAL A 112 5.80 2.00 10.59
CA VAL A 112 4.90 1.46 11.60
C VAL A 112 5.00 -0.06 11.57
N SER A 113 5.09 -0.65 12.76
CA SER A 113 5.10 -2.10 12.90
C SER A 113 3.75 -2.68 12.52
N ILE A 114 3.76 -3.74 11.72
CA ILE A 114 2.53 -4.41 11.32
C ILE A 114 2.29 -5.55 12.29
N GLU A 115 1.26 -5.41 13.10
CA GLU A 115 0.91 -6.44 14.06
C GLU A 115 0.19 -7.59 13.37
N ALA A 116 0.63 -8.76 13.68
CA ALA A 116 0.00 -9.98 13.17
C ALA A 116 -1.38 -10.19 13.79
#